data_c58784eb0bf806f5a81805bbd3c14ca3
#
_entry.id   c58784eb0bf806f5a81805bbd3c14ca3
#
_cell.length_a   1.000
_cell.length_b   1.000
_cell.length_c   1.000
_cell.angle_alpha   90.00
_cell.angle_beta   90.00
_cell.angle_gamma   90.00
#
_symmetry.space_group_name_H-M   'P 1'
#
loop_
_entity.id
_entity.type
_entity.pdbx_description
1 polymer ?
#
loop_
_entity_poly.entity_id
_entity_poly.type
_entity_poly.pdbx_seq_one_letter_code
_entity_poly.pdbx_strand_id
1 'polypeptide(L)'
;MEEEKKKEKLFSVRAPFQYLSSDVDKIAEGEALVAVNNEEIIISQQFKEPYIIKLIDVLEISPVGYKVFLPLSPNGKLIISELGYEFENFIRILKDARNEILAKYLLMEEKVIRKNIKSEFSYLEANGTVADSGNCNITIYETGISILPENGKLIRIAYCEIADISEGDYKVIISSETGQKLELSKMGYEFDPFKKALSDTINTLDAFAQSLVMELDPSLDTVTVRLIARLLRDGKAAMKKDIEKYSPQVWKSLEKKIEKAGITPEYKYLKSKSNESQIAIGLKQGLMGDLSSDYIWFLMPVYSKDPKKPGNAVAMEAVPVEREVKGEGKGAPAADAGNLIKMAKDMQGNLAANFRAGKEALASIIKVKEDGEFEAADKSPAKNSIKSEDKVPAEEGKTESEVESAGKATYFFKILNRADYSNPQNLANIEPEIDSLIKKINKAMISINFRREPIYIEDDNLYDPKNVKYKFAISKIPELRELREKFIGRAIHASLDSWKAGIEELLKFNVTTTEEKARFRKSKTST
;
A
#
# COMPACT_ATOMS: atom_id res chain seq x y z
N MET A 1 32.99 -8.27 -2.47
CA MET A 1 33.35 -6.89 -2.11
C MET A 1 32.18 -6.06 -2.61
N GLU A 2 31.20 -5.80 -1.73
CA GLU A 2 30.12 -4.88 -2.03
C GLU A 2 30.72 -3.47 -2.09
N GLU A 3 30.53 -2.81 -3.23
CA GLU A 3 30.82 -1.37 -3.33
C GLU A 3 29.96 -0.64 -2.30
N GLU A 4 30.60 -0.04 -1.28
CA GLU A 4 29.97 0.95 -0.42
C GLU A 4 29.47 2.10 -1.33
N LYS A 5 28.19 2.06 -1.72
CA LYS A 5 27.51 3.22 -2.33
C LYS A 5 27.73 4.38 -1.36
N LYS A 6 28.50 5.35 -1.76
CA LYS A 6 28.82 6.56 -1.00
C LYS A 6 27.50 7.23 -0.64
N LYS A 7 27.07 7.10 0.64
CA LYS A 7 25.81 7.66 1.13
C LYS A 7 25.83 9.17 0.92
N GLU A 8 24.86 9.69 0.19
CA GLU A 8 24.78 11.10 -0.14
C GLU A 8 24.53 11.91 1.12
N LYS A 9 25.42 12.89 1.39
CA LYS A 9 25.31 13.77 2.53
C LYS A 9 24.29 14.85 2.25
N LEU A 10 23.17 14.83 2.95
CA LEU A 10 22.09 15.81 2.80
C LEU A 10 22.37 17.11 3.58
N PHE A 11 23.02 17.00 4.73
CA PHE A 11 23.24 18.14 5.62
C PHE A 11 24.46 17.91 6.51
N SER A 12 25.13 18.98 6.94
CA SER A 12 26.09 18.91 8.03
C SER A 12 26.32 20.27 8.69
N VAL A 13 26.47 20.24 10.00
CA VAL A 13 26.71 21.42 10.84
C VAL A 13 27.58 21.04 12.02
N ARG A 14 28.39 22.00 12.53
CA ARG A 14 29.04 21.84 13.83
C ARG A 14 28.09 22.31 14.93
N ALA A 15 27.85 21.46 15.91
CA ALA A 15 26.90 21.75 16.96
C ALA A 15 27.25 20.96 18.25
N PRO A 16 26.94 21.51 19.42
CA PRO A 16 26.98 20.76 20.67
C PRO A 16 25.92 19.65 20.67
N PHE A 17 26.31 18.47 21.19
CA PHE A 17 25.41 17.35 21.33
C PHE A 17 25.55 16.68 22.69
N GLN A 18 24.51 15.94 23.07
CA GLN A 18 24.51 15.01 24.20
C GLN A 18 23.85 13.71 23.74
N TYR A 19 24.52 12.60 23.95
CA TYR A 19 24.01 11.26 23.71
C TYR A 19 23.89 10.52 25.03
N LEU A 20 22.67 10.11 25.38
CA LEU A 20 22.31 9.50 26.66
C LEU A 20 21.81 8.06 26.42
N SER A 21 22.14 7.14 27.33
CA SER A 21 21.55 5.80 27.41
C SER A 21 20.18 5.84 28.09
N SER A 22 19.52 4.68 28.16
CA SER A 22 18.24 4.51 28.85
C SER A 22 18.26 4.87 30.33
N ASP A 23 19.41 4.67 30.99
CA ASP A 23 19.57 4.85 32.44
C ASP A 23 20.04 6.29 32.80
N VAL A 24 19.88 7.23 31.84
CA VAL A 24 20.31 8.63 31.97
C VAL A 24 21.82 8.81 32.04
N ASP A 25 22.60 7.74 31.85
CA ASP A 25 24.05 7.82 31.76
C ASP A 25 24.47 8.47 30.45
N LYS A 26 25.36 9.44 30.53
CA LYS A 26 25.94 10.08 29.37
C LYS A 26 26.87 9.12 28.64
N ILE A 27 26.55 8.78 27.39
CA ILE A 27 27.45 8.04 26.53
C ILE A 27 28.51 8.98 25.96
N ALA A 28 28.08 10.17 25.49
CA ALA A 28 28.97 11.20 24.95
C ALA A 28 28.33 12.59 24.99
N GLU A 29 29.18 13.61 25.05
CA GLU A 29 28.80 15.02 24.90
C GLU A 29 29.95 15.86 24.34
N GLY A 30 29.64 17.07 23.91
CA GLY A 30 30.57 18.08 23.44
C GLY A 30 30.26 18.60 22.06
N GLU A 31 31.19 19.30 21.43
CA GLU A 31 31.06 19.74 20.05
C GLU A 31 31.39 18.60 19.07
N ALA A 32 30.59 18.49 18.01
CA ALA A 32 30.80 17.54 16.95
C ALA A 32 30.36 18.08 15.61
N LEU A 33 30.83 17.47 14.53
CA LEU A 33 30.24 17.60 13.22
C LEU A 33 29.04 16.64 13.16
N VAL A 34 27.83 17.19 13.12
CA VAL A 34 26.58 16.45 12.95
C VAL A 34 26.26 16.42 11.45
N ALA A 35 26.23 15.25 10.86
CA ALA A 35 25.87 15.05 9.47
C ALA A 35 24.64 14.16 9.36
N VAL A 36 23.75 14.45 8.40
CA VAL A 36 22.57 13.67 8.10
C VAL A 36 22.69 13.16 6.66
N ASN A 37 22.47 11.88 6.47
CA ASN A 37 22.27 11.26 5.16
C ASN A 37 20.87 10.61 5.08
N ASN A 38 20.57 9.90 3.99
CA ASN A 38 19.26 9.28 3.77
C ASN A 38 18.89 8.19 4.80
N GLU A 39 19.87 7.68 5.60
CA GLU A 39 19.64 6.55 6.49
C GLU A 39 20.08 6.81 7.94
N GLU A 40 20.99 7.76 8.15
CA GLU A 40 21.70 7.89 9.41
C GLU A 40 22.00 9.34 9.80
N ILE A 41 22.12 9.56 11.10
CA ILE A 41 22.77 10.73 11.69
C ILE A 41 24.16 10.30 12.14
N ILE A 42 25.18 10.99 11.66
CA ILE A 42 26.59 10.72 11.98
C ILE A 42 27.12 11.86 12.84
N ILE A 43 27.63 11.54 14.02
CA ILE A 43 28.19 12.51 14.97
C ILE A 43 29.69 12.25 15.08
N SER A 44 30.48 13.14 14.48
CA SER A 44 31.93 13.00 14.43
C SER A 44 32.62 14.00 15.33
N GLN A 45 33.31 13.51 16.37
CA GLN A 45 34.22 14.29 17.21
C GLN A 45 35.66 14.15 16.72
N GLN A 46 36.47 15.16 16.95
CA GLN A 46 37.89 15.09 16.60
C GLN A 46 38.61 13.99 17.41
N PHE A 47 39.37 13.13 16.71
CA PHE A 47 40.12 12.00 17.30
C PHE A 47 39.27 10.92 17.97
N LYS A 48 37.97 10.82 17.68
CA LYS A 48 37.12 9.74 18.18
C LYS A 48 36.39 9.08 17.01
N GLU A 49 36.01 7.82 17.22
CA GLU A 49 35.12 7.14 16.29
C GLU A 49 33.75 7.82 16.24
N PRO A 50 33.13 7.93 15.05
CA PRO A 50 31.82 8.56 14.89
C PRO A 50 30.72 7.71 15.53
N TYR A 51 29.77 8.36 16.18
CA TYR A 51 28.51 7.73 16.57
C TYR A 51 27.56 7.72 15.37
N ILE A 52 27.09 6.54 14.99
CA ILE A 52 26.16 6.36 13.88
C ILE A 52 24.79 6.00 14.44
N ILE A 53 23.80 6.84 14.21
CA ILE A 53 22.42 6.67 14.68
C ILE A 53 21.54 6.49 13.45
N LYS A 54 20.91 5.33 13.33
CA LYS A 54 20.00 5.05 12.21
C LYS A 54 18.72 5.87 12.37
N LEU A 55 18.26 6.51 11.29
CA LEU A 55 17.02 7.30 11.30
C LEU A 55 15.79 6.48 11.65
N ILE A 56 15.80 5.17 11.37
CA ILE A 56 14.73 4.26 11.77
C ILE A 56 14.59 4.09 13.28
N ASP A 57 15.68 4.30 14.02
CA ASP A 57 15.69 4.20 15.48
C ASP A 57 15.21 5.50 16.14
N VAL A 58 15.08 6.60 15.39
CA VAL A 58 14.56 7.88 15.88
C VAL A 58 13.04 7.77 16.03
N LEU A 59 12.55 7.74 17.26
CA LEU A 59 11.12 7.60 17.56
C LEU A 59 10.35 8.88 17.25
N GLU A 60 10.94 10.04 17.59
CA GLU A 60 10.33 11.35 17.47
C GLU A 60 11.40 12.42 17.23
N ILE A 61 11.01 13.52 16.58
CA ILE A 61 11.83 14.72 16.40
C ILE A 61 11.13 15.87 17.11
N SER A 62 11.58 16.21 18.31
CA SER A 62 10.97 17.23 19.17
C SER A 62 11.86 18.48 19.29
N PRO A 63 11.58 19.55 18.51
CA PRO A 63 12.25 20.82 18.65
C PRO A 63 11.66 21.61 19.83
N VAL A 64 12.46 21.89 20.85
CA VAL A 64 12.07 22.65 22.03
C VAL A 64 13.17 23.61 22.44
N GLY A 65 12.92 24.91 22.52
CA GLY A 65 13.87 25.91 23.01
C GLY A 65 15.20 25.93 22.25
N TYR A 66 15.15 25.90 20.92
CA TYR A 66 16.34 25.81 20.03
C TYR A 66 17.22 24.59 20.24
N LYS A 67 16.68 23.55 20.88
CA LYS A 67 17.28 22.21 20.98
C LYS A 67 16.41 21.20 20.25
N VAL A 68 17.04 20.22 19.63
CA VAL A 68 16.36 19.10 18.97
C VAL A 68 16.55 17.86 19.84
N PHE A 69 15.45 17.33 20.35
CA PHE A 69 15.42 16.11 21.15
C PHE A 69 15.00 14.95 20.26
N LEU A 70 15.80 13.90 20.26
CA LEU A 70 15.59 12.69 19.46
C LEU A 70 15.59 11.47 20.40
N PRO A 71 14.43 11.06 20.92
CA PRO A 71 14.30 9.77 21.59
C PRO A 71 14.62 8.63 20.62
N LEU A 72 15.38 7.62 21.06
CA LEU A 72 15.86 6.52 20.24
C LEU A 72 15.34 5.17 20.72
N SER A 73 15.13 4.25 19.79
CA SER A 73 14.79 2.85 20.06
C SER A 73 16.10 2.00 20.08
N PRO A 74 16.24 0.97 20.97
CA PRO A 74 15.24 0.57 21.97
C PRO A 74 15.18 1.52 23.17
N ASN A 75 16.26 2.16 23.53
CA ASN A 75 16.34 3.08 24.67
C ASN A 75 17.53 4.02 24.45
N GLY A 76 17.30 5.30 24.53
CA GLY A 76 18.34 6.32 24.39
C GLY A 76 17.77 7.66 23.97
N LYS A 77 18.61 8.68 23.99
CA LYS A 77 18.24 10.03 23.60
C LYS A 77 19.45 10.78 23.04
N LEU A 78 19.26 11.37 21.88
CA LEU A 78 20.20 12.34 21.33
C LEU A 78 19.61 13.74 21.46
N ILE A 79 20.42 14.69 21.93
CA ILE A 79 20.07 16.11 22.03
C ILE A 79 21.10 16.88 21.21
N ILE A 80 20.63 17.75 20.31
CA ILE A 80 21.48 18.65 19.52
C ILE A 80 21.04 20.07 19.82
N SER A 81 21.98 20.96 20.05
CA SER A 81 21.71 22.35 20.45
C SER A 81 22.56 23.34 19.65
N GLU A 82 22.27 24.62 19.79
CA GLU A 82 23.07 25.73 19.24
C GLU A 82 23.28 25.66 17.71
N LEU A 83 22.26 25.21 16.97
CA LEU A 83 22.29 25.12 15.51
C LEU A 83 22.22 26.49 14.80
N GLY A 84 21.93 27.56 15.54
CA GLY A 84 21.84 28.93 15.03
C GLY A 84 20.84 29.06 13.88
N TYR A 85 21.24 29.67 12.77
CA TYR A 85 20.39 29.87 11.58
C TYR A 85 20.07 28.57 10.85
N GLU A 86 20.81 27.50 11.10
CA GLU A 86 20.56 26.19 10.48
C GLU A 86 19.47 25.38 11.19
N PHE A 87 18.92 25.87 12.31
CA PHE A 87 17.96 25.12 13.15
C PHE A 87 16.75 24.62 12.35
N GLU A 88 16.06 25.52 11.66
CA GLU A 88 14.86 25.16 10.88
C GLU A 88 15.20 24.26 9.69
N ASN A 89 16.31 24.55 9.01
CA ASN A 89 16.78 23.77 7.87
C ASN A 89 17.15 22.33 8.32
N PHE A 90 17.85 22.21 9.43
CA PHE A 90 18.21 20.92 10.03
C PHE A 90 16.96 20.07 10.36
N ILE A 91 15.97 20.67 11.05
CA ILE A 91 14.73 19.98 11.41
C ILE A 91 13.99 19.51 10.14
N ARG A 92 13.90 20.37 9.13
CA ARG A 92 13.24 20.03 7.88
C ARG A 92 13.90 18.84 7.19
N ILE A 93 15.23 18.89 7.01
CA ILE A 93 15.99 17.81 6.36
C ILE A 93 15.90 16.51 7.16
N LEU A 94 16.02 16.61 8.49
CA LEU A 94 15.93 15.44 9.36
C LEU A 94 14.54 14.78 9.32
N LYS A 95 13.47 15.60 9.32
CA LYS A 95 12.08 15.11 9.16
C LYS A 95 11.88 14.46 7.80
N ASP A 96 12.34 15.09 6.72
CA ASP A 96 12.20 14.57 5.36
C ASP A 96 12.94 13.22 5.21
N ALA A 97 14.20 13.14 5.62
CA ALA A 97 14.98 11.90 5.56
C ALA A 97 14.35 10.77 6.40
N ARG A 98 13.91 11.09 7.64
CA ARG A 98 13.21 10.10 8.49
C ARG A 98 11.90 9.63 7.85
N ASN A 99 11.11 10.52 7.26
CA ASN A 99 9.85 10.19 6.65
C ASN A 99 10.04 9.30 5.42
N GLU A 100 11.07 9.55 4.61
CA GLU A 100 11.41 8.70 3.47
C GLU A 100 11.83 7.29 3.93
N ILE A 101 12.64 7.19 4.97
CA ILE A 101 13.02 5.89 5.55
C ILE A 101 11.79 5.14 6.11
N LEU A 102 10.91 5.83 6.84
CA LEU A 102 9.69 5.21 7.37
C LEU A 102 8.79 4.71 6.24
N ALA A 103 8.60 5.49 5.18
CA ALA A 103 7.81 5.08 4.02
C ALA A 103 8.40 3.81 3.37
N LYS A 104 9.73 3.79 3.15
CA LYS A 104 10.45 2.64 2.58
C LYS A 104 10.31 1.38 3.45
N TYR A 105 10.47 1.51 4.76
CA TYR A 105 10.36 0.38 5.69
C TYR A 105 8.91 -0.07 5.94
N LEU A 106 7.95 0.80 5.69
CA LEU A 106 6.52 0.45 5.68
C LEU A 106 6.04 -0.06 4.31
N LEU A 107 6.97 -0.38 3.42
CA LEU A 107 6.71 -0.94 2.10
C LEU A 107 5.89 -0.01 1.18
N MET A 108 6.00 1.30 1.41
CA MET A 108 5.32 2.34 0.62
C MET A 108 6.27 2.87 -0.48
N GLU A 109 6.73 1.97 -1.36
CA GLU A 109 7.63 2.29 -2.47
C GLU A 109 6.86 2.70 -3.74
N GLU A 110 5.70 3.31 -3.54
CA GLU A 110 4.86 3.80 -4.63
C GLU A 110 5.32 5.19 -5.08
N LYS A 111 4.93 5.57 -6.29
CA LYS A 111 5.21 6.91 -6.79
C LYS A 111 4.48 7.96 -5.95
N VAL A 112 5.26 8.93 -5.48
CA VAL A 112 4.73 10.08 -4.77
C VAL A 112 4.16 11.09 -5.77
N ILE A 113 2.90 11.46 -5.59
CA ILE A 113 2.22 12.49 -6.38
C ILE A 113 2.43 13.87 -5.76
N ARG A 114 2.27 13.96 -4.43
CA ARG A 114 2.49 15.20 -3.68
C ARG A 114 2.91 14.87 -2.25
N LYS A 115 3.89 15.59 -1.71
CA LYS A 115 4.42 15.39 -0.35
C LYS A 115 4.47 16.69 0.45
N ASN A 116 4.70 16.55 1.77
CA ASN A 116 4.96 17.65 2.70
C ASN A 116 3.76 18.62 2.86
N ILE A 117 2.54 18.13 2.76
CA ILE A 117 1.33 18.92 3.00
C ILE A 117 1.07 18.94 4.50
N LYS A 118 1.23 20.11 5.13
CA LYS A 118 0.93 20.29 6.55
C LYS A 118 -0.57 20.40 6.78
N SER A 119 -1.08 19.70 7.79
CA SER A 119 -2.50 19.67 8.14
C SER A 119 -2.67 19.37 9.63
N GLU A 120 -3.84 19.67 10.17
CA GLU A 120 -4.35 18.99 11.35
C GLU A 120 -5.25 17.83 10.93
N PHE A 121 -5.17 16.73 11.67
CA PHE A 121 -6.00 15.56 11.44
C PHE A 121 -6.75 15.14 12.69
N SER A 122 -7.87 14.44 12.48
CA SER A 122 -8.59 13.68 13.48
C SER A 122 -8.99 12.33 12.86
N TYR A 123 -8.55 11.25 13.47
CA TYR A 123 -8.86 9.89 13.03
C TYR A 123 -9.85 9.26 13.99
N LEU A 124 -11.03 8.91 13.46
CA LEU A 124 -12.14 8.37 14.22
C LEU A 124 -12.34 6.89 13.89
N GLU A 125 -12.51 6.07 14.91
CA GLU A 125 -12.95 4.69 14.76
C GLU A 125 -14.40 4.60 14.28
N ALA A 126 -14.83 3.40 13.85
CA ALA A 126 -16.18 3.16 13.35
C ALA A 126 -17.30 3.50 14.36
N ASN A 127 -17.01 3.47 15.65
CA ASN A 127 -17.91 3.86 16.72
C ASN A 127 -17.97 5.37 16.97
N GLY A 128 -17.19 6.16 16.21
CA GLY A 128 -17.11 7.62 16.32
C GLY A 128 -16.15 8.13 17.41
N THR A 129 -15.43 7.27 18.11
CA THR A 129 -14.39 7.71 19.07
C THR A 129 -13.15 8.19 18.34
N VAL A 130 -12.56 9.30 18.80
CA VAL A 130 -11.29 9.81 18.29
C VAL A 130 -10.17 8.89 18.77
N ALA A 131 -9.52 8.19 17.84
CA ALA A 131 -8.40 7.30 18.12
C ALA A 131 -7.07 8.05 18.15
N ASP A 132 -6.91 9.07 17.29
CA ASP A 132 -5.70 9.89 17.20
C ASP A 132 -6.03 11.25 16.59
N SER A 133 -5.29 12.31 16.97
CA SER A 133 -5.48 13.65 16.41
C SER A 133 -4.26 14.54 16.66
N GLY A 134 -4.07 15.57 15.85
CA GLY A 134 -3.00 16.54 16.00
C GLY A 134 -2.47 17.08 14.69
N ASN A 135 -1.26 17.63 14.72
CA ASN A 135 -0.58 18.08 13.51
C ASN A 135 0.01 16.88 12.76
N CYS A 136 -0.02 16.94 11.44
CA CYS A 136 0.53 15.89 10.58
C CYS A 136 1.13 16.44 9.29
N ASN A 137 1.93 15.59 8.65
CA ASN A 137 2.33 15.73 7.25
C ASN A 137 1.59 14.70 6.39
N ILE A 138 1.00 15.17 5.30
CA ILE A 138 0.28 14.33 4.35
C ILE A 138 1.16 14.09 3.13
N THR A 139 1.17 12.84 2.64
CA THR A 139 1.73 12.45 1.35
C THR A 139 0.69 11.71 0.53
N ILE A 140 0.50 12.14 -0.71
CA ILE A 140 -0.39 11.52 -1.70
C ILE A 140 0.48 10.60 -2.57
N TYR A 141 0.11 9.33 -2.63
CA TYR A 141 0.70 8.31 -3.51
C TYR A 141 -0.27 7.95 -4.64
N GLU A 142 0.18 7.15 -5.60
CA GLU A 142 -0.68 6.68 -6.70
C GLU A 142 -1.88 5.86 -6.23
N THR A 143 -1.74 5.07 -5.15
CA THR A 143 -2.77 4.11 -4.71
C THR A 143 -3.33 4.41 -3.32
N GLY A 144 -2.84 5.46 -2.65
CA GLY A 144 -3.27 5.80 -1.31
C GLY A 144 -2.74 7.11 -0.79
N ILE A 145 -3.19 7.47 0.40
CA ILE A 145 -2.75 8.64 1.14
C ILE A 145 -2.11 8.18 2.45
N SER A 146 -1.01 8.81 2.85
CA SER A 146 -0.43 8.63 4.17
C SER A 146 -0.50 9.91 4.98
N ILE A 147 -0.84 9.75 6.22
CA ILE A 147 -0.85 10.79 7.24
C ILE A 147 0.21 10.43 8.27
N LEU A 148 1.23 11.25 8.40
CA LEU A 148 2.29 11.09 9.37
C LEU A 148 2.12 12.15 10.47
N PRO A 149 1.55 11.76 11.63
CA PRO A 149 1.45 12.62 12.79
C PRO A 149 2.83 13.07 13.27
N GLU A 150 2.90 14.26 13.88
CA GLU A 150 4.15 14.70 14.53
C GLU A 150 4.51 13.77 15.69
N ASN A 151 3.49 13.34 16.46
CA ASN A 151 3.58 12.43 17.58
C ASN A 151 2.55 11.32 17.39
N GLY A 152 2.90 10.25 16.70
CA GLY A 152 1.93 9.20 16.47
C GLY A 152 2.37 8.14 15.47
N LYS A 153 1.45 7.24 15.19
CA LYS A 153 1.65 6.17 14.21
C LYS A 153 1.26 6.65 12.81
N LEU A 154 2.01 6.24 11.81
CA LEU A 154 1.63 6.46 10.42
C LEU A 154 0.25 5.83 10.15
N ILE A 155 -0.65 6.63 9.57
CA ILE A 155 -1.95 6.19 9.08
C ILE A 155 -1.86 6.14 7.56
N ARG A 156 -2.15 4.99 6.96
CA ARG A 156 -2.29 4.81 5.51
C ARG A 156 -3.72 4.45 5.18
N ILE A 157 -4.28 5.13 4.18
CA ILE A 157 -5.59 4.83 3.61
C ILE A 157 -5.41 4.55 2.13
N ALA A 158 -5.69 3.33 1.69
CA ALA A 158 -5.71 2.96 0.28
C ALA A 158 -6.99 3.52 -0.37
N TYR A 159 -6.88 4.04 -1.60
CA TYR A 159 -8.06 4.61 -2.28
C TYR A 159 -9.16 3.59 -2.55
N CYS A 160 -8.82 2.31 -2.72
CA CYS A 160 -9.81 1.24 -2.87
C CYS A 160 -10.63 0.96 -1.61
N GLU A 161 -10.18 1.45 -0.45
CA GLU A 161 -10.90 1.32 0.83
C GLU A 161 -11.79 2.53 1.13
N ILE A 162 -11.72 3.60 0.34
CA ILE A 162 -12.51 4.81 0.55
C ILE A 162 -13.95 4.58 0.09
N ALA A 163 -14.87 4.73 1.04
CA ALA A 163 -16.30 4.69 0.78
C ALA A 163 -16.83 6.02 0.25
N ASP A 164 -16.40 7.13 0.88
CA ASP A 164 -16.85 8.48 0.56
C ASP A 164 -15.81 9.53 0.92
N ILE A 165 -15.82 10.64 0.18
CA ILE A 165 -15.06 11.86 0.47
C ILE A 165 -16.03 13.03 0.46
N SER A 166 -16.15 13.70 1.60
CA SER A 166 -16.99 14.89 1.73
C SER A 166 -16.15 16.12 2.09
N GLU A 167 -16.62 17.28 1.67
CA GLU A 167 -16.03 18.58 1.98
C GLU A 167 -16.87 19.32 3.02
N GLY A 168 -16.20 19.97 3.95
CA GLY A 168 -16.77 20.99 4.85
C GLY A 168 -15.99 22.30 4.71
N ASP A 169 -16.23 23.24 5.58
CA ASP A 169 -15.53 24.53 5.62
C ASP A 169 -14.02 24.31 5.86
N TYR A 170 -13.22 24.39 4.78
CA TYR A 170 -11.78 24.12 4.77
C TYR A 170 -11.38 22.78 5.40
N LYS A 171 -12.25 21.79 5.30
CA LYS A 171 -12.08 20.44 5.84
C LYS A 171 -12.39 19.40 4.77
N VAL A 172 -11.60 18.34 4.73
CA VAL A 172 -11.87 17.13 3.95
C VAL A 172 -12.10 15.97 4.90
N ILE A 173 -13.18 15.23 4.70
CA ILE A 173 -13.52 14.03 5.48
C ILE A 173 -13.47 12.83 4.56
N ILE A 174 -12.59 11.88 4.86
CA ILE A 174 -12.42 10.62 4.14
C ILE A 174 -13.02 9.52 4.99
N SER A 175 -14.07 8.86 4.50
CA SER A 175 -14.74 7.74 5.17
C SER A 175 -14.32 6.43 4.53
N SER A 176 -13.90 5.45 5.34
CA SER A 176 -13.54 4.11 4.88
C SER A 176 -14.76 3.17 4.80
N GLU A 177 -14.66 2.09 4.02
CA GLU A 177 -15.69 1.03 3.95
C GLU A 177 -15.91 0.32 5.29
N THR A 178 -14.95 0.41 6.21
CA THR A 178 -15.04 -0.17 7.57
C THR A 178 -15.58 0.80 8.60
N GLY A 179 -16.01 2.01 8.18
CA GLY A 179 -16.68 3.00 9.02
C GLY A 179 -15.75 3.99 9.73
N GLN A 180 -14.44 3.81 9.63
CA GLN A 180 -13.47 4.79 10.15
C GLN A 180 -13.51 6.08 9.33
N LYS A 181 -13.20 7.21 9.97
CA LYS A 181 -13.17 8.52 9.32
C LYS A 181 -11.86 9.23 9.59
N LEU A 182 -11.31 9.84 8.57
CA LEU A 182 -10.18 10.76 8.66
C LEU A 182 -10.66 12.15 8.30
N GLU A 183 -10.57 13.08 9.24
CA GLU A 183 -10.81 14.49 9.02
C GLU A 183 -9.48 15.22 8.87
N LEU A 184 -9.34 16.02 7.82
CA LEU A 184 -8.15 16.82 7.51
C LEU A 184 -8.53 18.28 7.40
N SER A 185 -7.81 19.17 8.09
CA SER A 185 -8.11 20.60 8.15
C SER A 185 -6.84 21.44 8.29
N LYS A 186 -7.00 22.77 8.27
CA LYS A 186 -5.93 23.76 8.48
C LYS A 186 -4.73 23.62 7.53
N MET A 187 -4.97 23.26 6.29
CA MET A 187 -3.94 23.17 5.24
C MET A 187 -3.54 24.54 4.65
N GLY A 188 -4.28 25.61 4.97
CA GLY A 188 -4.04 26.93 4.41
C GLY A 188 -4.12 26.94 2.88
N TYR A 189 -3.12 27.53 2.24
CA TYR A 189 -3.02 27.62 0.76
C TYR A 189 -2.83 26.23 0.07
N GLU A 190 -2.47 25.19 0.81
CA GLU A 190 -2.35 23.84 0.29
C GLU A 190 -3.69 23.11 0.12
N PHE A 191 -4.81 23.66 0.65
CA PHE A 191 -6.13 23.02 0.65
C PHE A 191 -6.64 22.67 -0.75
N ASP A 192 -6.69 23.66 -1.65
CA ASP A 192 -7.17 23.43 -3.02
C ASP A 192 -6.21 22.57 -3.86
N PRO A 193 -4.87 22.79 -3.83
CA PRO A 193 -3.92 21.89 -4.45
C PRO A 193 -4.00 20.44 -3.93
N PHE A 194 -4.24 20.24 -2.63
CA PHE A 194 -4.43 18.93 -2.03
C PHE A 194 -5.68 18.25 -2.57
N LYS A 195 -6.84 18.92 -2.53
CA LYS A 195 -8.09 18.37 -3.06
C LYS A 195 -7.97 17.98 -4.53
N LYS A 196 -7.37 18.86 -5.33
CA LYS A 196 -7.15 18.59 -6.74
C LYS A 196 -6.29 17.34 -6.95
N ALA A 197 -5.14 17.25 -6.29
CA ALA A 197 -4.25 16.10 -6.41
C ALA A 197 -4.92 14.79 -5.96
N LEU A 198 -5.65 14.83 -4.84
CA LEU A 198 -6.38 13.67 -4.33
C LEU A 198 -7.47 13.22 -5.31
N SER A 199 -8.28 14.16 -5.80
CA SER A 199 -9.35 13.88 -6.77
C SER A 199 -8.81 13.36 -8.09
N ASP A 200 -7.77 13.99 -8.65
CA ASP A 200 -7.16 13.58 -9.92
C ASP A 200 -6.59 12.15 -9.83
N THR A 201 -5.97 11.81 -8.70
CA THR A 201 -5.39 10.48 -8.49
C THR A 201 -6.48 9.41 -8.37
N ILE A 202 -7.52 9.67 -7.58
CA ILE A 202 -8.65 8.74 -7.44
C ILE A 202 -9.37 8.55 -8.77
N ASN A 203 -9.62 9.64 -9.52
CA ASN A 203 -10.26 9.57 -10.82
C ASN A 203 -9.44 8.77 -11.83
N THR A 204 -8.10 8.84 -11.77
CA THR A 204 -7.21 8.03 -12.61
C THR A 204 -7.37 6.54 -12.32
N LEU A 205 -7.40 6.15 -11.05
CA LEU A 205 -7.63 4.76 -10.65
C LEU A 205 -9.03 4.27 -11.03
N ASP A 206 -10.05 5.12 -10.86
CA ASP A 206 -11.43 4.79 -11.25
C ASP A 206 -11.57 4.62 -12.76
N ALA A 207 -10.96 5.49 -13.55
CA ALA A 207 -10.97 5.37 -15.01
C ALA A 207 -10.29 4.08 -15.47
N PHE A 208 -9.15 3.73 -14.84
CA PHE A 208 -8.48 2.46 -15.13
C PHE A 208 -9.37 1.25 -14.77
N ALA A 209 -9.97 1.23 -13.59
CA ALA A 209 -10.85 0.14 -13.18
C ALA A 209 -12.09 0.03 -14.11
N GLN A 210 -12.66 1.15 -14.56
CA GLN A 210 -13.76 1.15 -15.51
C GLN A 210 -13.34 0.61 -16.89
N SER A 211 -12.15 0.99 -17.39
CA SER A 211 -11.65 0.46 -18.66
C SER A 211 -11.44 -1.05 -18.61
N LEU A 212 -10.96 -1.56 -17.47
CA LEU A 212 -10.79 -2.98 -17.23
C LEU A 212 -12.14 -3.73 -17.26
N VAL A 213 -13.17 -3.19 -16.61
CA VAL A 213 -14.52 -3.80 -16.61
C VAL A 213 -15.13 -3.79 -18.02
N MET A 214 -14.97 -2.71 -18.78
CA MET A 214 -15.41 -2.64 -20.17
C MET A 214 -14.67 -3.63 -21.08
N GLU A 215 -13.41 -3.95 -20.80
CA GLU A 215 -12.68 -5.01 -21.50
C GLU A 215 -13.25 -6.39 -21.18
N LEU A 216 -13.62 -6.64 -19.91
CA LEU A 216 -14.20 -7.90 -19.46
C LEU A 216 -15.59 -8.15 -20.03
N ASP A 217 -16.41 -7.12 -20.14
CA ASP A 217 -17.75 -7.16 -20.73
C ASP A 217 -18.13 -5.82 -21.41
N PRO A 218 -17.89 -5.68 -22.73
CA PRO A 218 -18.19 -4.46 -23.47
C PRO A 218 -19.69 -4.13 -23.59
N SER A 219 -20.57 -5.03 -23.21
CA SER A 219 -22.03 -4.85 -23.35
C SER A 219 -22.68 -4.11 -22.17
N LEU A 220 -21.90 -3.84 -21.12
CA LEU A 220 -22.41 -3.22 -19.90
C LEU A 220 -22.73 -1.73 -20.07
N ASP A 221 -23.79 -1.30 -19.41
CA ASP A 221 -24.09 0.12 -19.28
C ASP A 221 -23.10 0.82 -18.32
N THR A 222 -23.00 2.15 -18.44
CA THR A 222 -22.03 2.96 -17.68
C THR A 222 -22.23 2.87 -16.16
N VAL A 223 -23.46 2.69 -15.66
CA VAL A 223 -23.75 2.60 -14.23
C VAL A 223 -23.21 1.28 -13.69
N THR A 224 -23.52 0.18 -14.36
CA THR A 224 -23.03 -1.16 -14.01
C THR A 224 -21.51 -1.24 -14.08
N VAL A 225 -20.89 -0.65 -15.10
CA VAL A 225 -19.41 -0.55 -15.20
C VAL A 225 -18.83 0.12 -13.95
N ARG A 226 -19.38 1.26 -13.52
CA ARG A 226 -18.90 1.99 -12.31
C ARG A 226 -19.07 1.17 -11.03
N LEU A 227 -20.19 0.46 -10.88
CA LEU A 227 -20.45 -0.37 -9.70
C LEU A 227 -19.43 -1.52 -9.60
N ILE A 228 -19.17 -2.24 -10.69
CA ILE A 228 -18.21 -3.33 -10.72
C ILE A 228 -16.77 -2.79 -10.59
N ALA A 229 -16.43 -1.68 -11.26
CA ALA A 229 -15.12 -1.05 -11.17
C ALA A 229 -14.77 -0.68 -9.72
N ARG A 230 -15.74 -0.21 -8.93
CA ARG A 230 -15.55 0.07 -7.50
C ARG A 230 -15.19 -1.17 -6.68
N LEU A 231 -15.73 -2.35 -7.05
CA LEU A 231 -15.42 -3.61 -6.40
C LEU A 231 -14.00 -4.09 -6.73
N LEU A 232 -13.48 -3.79 -7.93
CA LEU A 232 -12.19 -4.25 -8.46
C LEU A 232 -11.09 -3.19 -8.41
N ARG A 233 -11.37 -2.00 -7.85
CA ARG A 233 -10.45 -0.86 -7.83
C ARG A 233 -9.12 -1.24 -7.21
N ASP A 234 -8.04 -0.82 -7.84
CA ASP A 234 -6.65 -0.96 -7.36
C ASP A 234 -6.26 -2.39 -6.95
N GLY A 235 -6.74 -3.39 -7.67
CA GLY A 235 -6.42 -4.78 -7.41
C GLY A 235 -7.20 -5.43 -6.29
N LYS A 236 -8.19 -4.78 -5.69
CA LYS A 236 -9.07 -5.38 -4.69
C LYS A 236 -9.73 -6.64 -5.27
N ALA A 237 -9.67 -7.76 -4.53
CA ALA A 237 -10.37 -8.97 -4.92
C ALA A 237 -11.85 -8.88 -4.51
N ALA A 238 -12.74 -9.00 -5.49
CA ALA A 238 -14.19 -8.99 -5.29
C ALA A 238 -14.76 -10.40 -5.34
N MET A 239 -15.72 -10.69 -4.45
CA MET A 239 -16.32 -12.02 -4.37
C MET A 239 -17.26 -12.27 -5.56
N LYS A 240 -17.33 -13.55 -5.98
CA LYS A 240 -18.23 -13.99 -7.04
C LYS A 240 -19.66 -13.48 -6.84
N LYS A 241 -20.22 -13.68 -5.64
CA LYS A 241 -21.58 -13.25 -5.28
C LYS A 241 -21.82 -11.75 -5.48
N ASP A 242 -20.79 -10.92 -5.26
CA ASP A 242 -20.90 -9.46 -5.38
C ASP A 242 -20.81 -9.00 -6.84
N ILE A 243 -19.96 -9.64 -7.66
CA ILE A 243 -19.83 -9.35 -9.09
C ILE A 243 -21.05 -9.88 -9.87
N GLU A 244 -21.46 -11.14 -9.64
CA GLU A 244 -22.57 -11.77 -10.36
C GLU A 244 -23.91 -11.09 -10.10
N LYS A 245 -24.04 -10.36 -9.00
CA LYS A 245 -25.20 -9.49 -8.74
C LYS A 245 -25.42 -8.45 -9.85
N TYR A 246 -24.34 -8.01 -10.50
CA TYR A 246 -24.38 -7.01 -11.56
C TYR A 246 -24.15 -7.62 -12.95
N SER A 247 -23.16 -8.52 -13.10
CA SER A 247 -22.86 -9.20 -14.36
C SER A 247 -22.19 -10.56 -14.15
N PRO A 248 -22.91 -11.67 -14.38
CA PRO A 248 -22.30 -13.01 -14.44
C PRO A 248 -21.25 -13.14 -15.55
N GLN A 249 -21.34 -12.33 -16.62
CA GLN A 249 -20.40 -12.37 -17.74
C GLN A 249 -19.02 -11.84 -17.32
N VAL A 250 -18.97 -10.78 -16.52
CA VAL A 250 -17.69 -10.26 -15.96
C VAL A 250 -16.99 -11.34 -15.15
N TRP A 251 -17.72 -12.08 -14.31
CA TRP A 251 -17.12 -13.19 -13.55
C TRP A 251 -16.52 -14.27 -14.47
N LYS A 252 -17.26 -14.70 -15.47
CA LYS A 252 -16.75 -15.67 -16.45
C LYS A 252 -15.50 -15.17 -17.19
N SER A 253 -15.44 -13.88 -17.50
CA SER A 253 -14.30 -13.27 -18.15
C SER A 253 -13.07 -13.21 -17.22
N LEU A 254 -13.26 -12.98 -15.91
CA LEU A 254 -12.20 -13.08 -14.91
C LEU A 254 -11.65 -14.50 -14.79
N GLU A 255 -12.53 -15.53 -14.73
CA GLU A 255 -12.09 -16.92 -14.73
C GLU A 255 -11.32 -17.31 -15.99
N LYS A 256 -11.74 -16.81 -17.18
CA LYS A 256 -10.98 -17.01 -18.43
C LYS A 256 -9.60 -16.36 -18.39
N LYS A 257 -9.42 -15.22 -17.72
CA LYS A 257 -8.08 -14.62 -17.53
C LYS A 257 -7.19 -15.52 -16.66
N ILE A 258 -7.74 -16.18 -15.62
CA ILE A 258 -7.01 -17.18 -14.80
C ILE A 258 -6.61 -18.39 -15.67
N GLU A 259 -7.50 -18.86 -16.54
CA GLU A 259 -7.18 -19.96 -17.47
C GLU A 259 -6.04 -19.60 -18.42
N LYS A 260 -6.04 -18.39 -18.97
CA LYS A 260 -4.97 -17.87 -19.84
C LYS A 260 -3.64 -17.70 -19.09
N ALA A 261 -3.65 -17.44 -17.78
CA ALA A 261 -2.46 -17.34 -16.95
C ALA A 261 -1.76 -18.68 -16.69
N GLY A 262 -2.30 -19.80 -17.22
CA GLY A 262 -1.66 -21.11 -17.22
C GLY A 262 -1.74 -21.88 -15.91
N ILE A 263 -2.69 -21.52 -15.01
CA ILE A 263 -2.91 -22.22 -13.73
C ILE A 263 -4.28 -22.90 -13.66
N THR A 264 -4.81 -23.29 -14.80
CA THR A 264 -6.14 -23.91 -14.91
C THR A 264 -6.29 -25.19 -14.06
N PRO A 265 -5.33 -26.14 -14.06
CA PRO A 265 -5.46 -27.36 -13.24
C PRO A 265 -5.52 -27.05 -11.74
N GLU A 266 -4.69 -26.12 -11.28
CA GLU A 266 -4.60 -25.70 -9.88
C GLU A 266 -5.88 -24.99 -9.46
N TYR A 267 -6.33 -24.03 -10.27
CA TYR A 267 -7.57 -23.30 -10.01
C TYR A 267 -8.77 -24.25 -9.93
N LYS A 268 -8.92 -25.18 -10.89
CA LYS A 268 -10.00 -26.18 -10.89
C LYS A 268 -9.95 -27.10 -9.67
N TYR A 269 -8.76 -27.50 -9.26
CA TYR A 269 -8.60 -28.32 -8.06
C TYR A 269 -9.04 -27.58 -6.80
N LEU A 270 -8.59 -26.35 -6.58
CA LEU A 270 -9.02 -25.52 -5.45
C LEU A 270 -10.52 -25.23 -5.51
N LYS A 271 -11.05 -24.88 -6.68
CA LYS A 271 -12.48 -24.63 -6.90
C LYS A 271 -13.33 -25.85 -6.52
N SER A 272 -12.87 -27.07 -6.82
CA SER A 272 -13.58 -28.32 -6.44
C SER A 272 -13.70 -28.54 -4.93
N LYS A 273 -12.90 -27.82 -4.13
CA LYS A 273 -12.88 -27.87 -2.66
C LYS A 273 -13.46 -26.61 -2.01
N SER A 274 -13.99 -25.69 -2.79
CA SER A 274 -14.39 -24.36 -2.30
C SER A 274 -15.90 -24.14 -2.32
N ASN A 275 -16.35 -23.12 -1.61
CA ASN A 275 -17.65 -22.51 -1.82
C ASN A 275 -17.51 -21.44 -2.92
N GLU A 276 -18.03 -21.73 -4.12
CA GLU A 276 -17.83 -20.87 -5.29
C GLU A 276 -18.34 -19.44 -5.10
N SER A 277 -19.43 -19.23 -4.34
CA SER A 277 -20.00 -17.90 -4.11
C SER A 277 -19.05 -16.94 -3.38
N GLN A 278 -18.12 -17.49 -2.61
CA GLN A 278 -17.15 -16.77 -1.79
C GLN A 278 -15.74 -16.70 -2.42
N ILE A 279 -15.53 -17.28 -3.60
CA ILE A 279 -14.28 -17.06 -4.34
C ILE A 279 -14.19 -15.58 -4.69
N ALA A 280 -13.04 -14.96 -4.39
CA ALA A 280 -12.79 -13.58 -4.76
C ALA A 280 -11.62 -13.49 -5.76
N ILE A 281 -11.76 -12.62 -6.77
CA ILE A 281 -10.75 -12.39 -7.81
C ILE A 281 -10.48 -10.89 -7.89
N GLY A 282 -9.20 -10.53 -8.00
CA GLY A 282 -8.74 -9.16 -8.20
C GLY A 282 -7.76 -9.06 -9.37
N LEU A 283 -7.68 -7.87 -9.95
CA LEU A 283 -6.76 -7.54 -11.03
C LEU A 283 -5.92 -6.34 -10.62
N LYS A 284 -4.60 -6.49 -10.60
CA LYS A 284 -3.65 -5.45 -10.22
C LYS A 284 -2.70 -5.16 -11.37
N GLN A 285 -2.60 -3.89 -11.74
CA GLN A 285 -1.59 -3.43 -12.69
C GLN A 285 -0.27 -3.23 -11.97
N GLY A 286 0.76 -3.89 -12.44
CA GLY A 286 2.10 -3.82 -11.87
C GLY A 286 2.21 -4.37 -10.45
N LEU A 287 3.22 -5.16 -10.16
CA LEU A 287 3.57 -5.56 -8.79
C LEU A 287 5.06 -5.33 -8.58
N MET A 288 5.42 -4.81 -7.40
CA MET A 288 6.81 -4.69 -6.96
C MET A 288 7.76 -3.96 -7.94
N GLY A 289 7.26 -2.93 -8.65
CA GLY A 289 8.05 -2.16 -9.61
C GLY A 289 7.96 -2.63 -11.06
N ASP A 290 7.37 -3.80 -11.32
CA ASP A 290 7.04 -4.22 -12.68
C ASP A 290 5.71 -3.59 -13.13
N LEU A 291 5.80 -2.46 -13.81
CA LEU A 291 4.63 -1.76 -14.38
C LEU A 291 4.22 -2.34 -15.74
N SER A 292 4.96 -3.28 -16.29
CA SER A 292 4.71 -3.84 -17.62
C SER A 292 3.68 -4.96 -17.63
N SER A 293 3.52 -5.66 -16.50
CA SER A 293 2.65 -6.82 -16.38
C SER A 293 1.39 -6.52 -15.57
N ASP A 294 0.28 -7.11 -15.98
CA ASP A 294 -0.92 -7.18 -15.17
C ASP A 294 -0.89 -8.48 -14.36
N TYR A 295 -1.44 -8.44 -13.16
CA TYR A 295 -1.54 -9.62 -12.30
C TYR A 295 -2.99 -9.91 -11.97
N ILE A 296 -3.38 -11.18 -12.13
CA ILE A 296 -4.63 -11.68 -11.58
C ILE A 296 -4.31 -12.45 -10.31
N TRP A 297 -5.09 -12.22 -9.28
CA TRP A 297 -4.96 -12.94 -8.04
C TRP A 297 -6.32 -13.37 -7.51
N PHE A 298 -6.34 -14.42 -6.72
CA PHE A 298 -7.58 -14.91 -6.14
C PHE A 298 -7.43 -15.28 -4.68
N LEU A 299 -8.56 -15.23 -3.98
CA LEU A 299 -8.78 -15.72 -2.64
C LEU A 299 -9.89 -16.79 -2.71
N MET A 300 -9.58 -17.99 -2.27
CA MET A 300 -10.47 -19.12 -2.42
C MET A 300 -10.61 -19.87 -1.09
N PRO A 301 -11.79 -19.88 -0.45
CA PRO A 301 -12.01 -20.67 0.74
C PRO A 301 -12.01 -22.14 0.36
N VAL A 302 -11.14 -22.94 0.99
CA VAL A 302 -10.97 -24.36 0.71
C VAL A 302 -11.25 -25.20 1.93
N TYR A 303 -11.91 -26.33 1.74
CA TYR A 303 -12.36 -27.23 2.79
C TYR A 303 -11.73 -28.61 2.65
N SER A 304 -11.40 -29.23 3.78
CA SER A 304 -11.07 -30.65 3.78
C SER A 304 -12.31 -31.49 3.48
N LYS A 305 -12.13 -32.56 2.70
CA LYS A 305 -13.22 -33.52 2.44
C LYS A 305 -13.38 -34.56 3.55
N ASP A 306 -12.44 -34.64 4.50
CA ASP A 306 -12.52 -35.57 5.62
C ASP A 306 -13.26 -34.95 6.81
N PRO A 307 -14.49 -35.37 7.13
CA PRO A 307 -15.26 -34.81 8.25
C PRO A 307 -14.57 -35.00 9.61
N LYS A 308 -13.66 -35.97 9.72
CA LYS A 308 -12.89 -36.23 10.95
C LYS A 308 -11.66 -35.33 11.08
N LYS A 309 -11.29 -34.63 10.00
CA LYS A 309 -10.12 -33.75 9.91
C LYS A 309 -10.51 -32.44 9.22
N PRO A 310 -11.35 -31.63 9.82
CA PRO A 310 -11.83 -30.40 9.20
C PRO A 310 -10.68 -29.41 9.06
N GLY A 311 -10.12 -29.35 7.89
CA GLY A 311 -9.11 -28.34 7.53
C GLY A 311 -9.73 -27.29 6.65
N ASN A 312 -9.94 -26.07 7.16
CA ASN A 312 -10.52 -24.96 6.44
C ASN A 312 -9.53 -23.80 6.40
N ALA A 313 -9.28 -23.30 5.20
CA ALA A 313 -8.37 -22.19 4.96
C ALA A 313 -8.83 -21.35 3.78
N VAL A 314 -8.32 -20.13 3.67
CA VAL A 314 -8.37 -19.34 2.44
C VAL A 314 -7.04 -19.52 1.72
N ALA A 315 -7.10 -20.03 0.48
CA ALA A 315 -5.98 -20.09 -0.44
C ALA A 315 -5.83 -18.75 -1.16
N MET A 316 -4.60 -18.27 -1.32
CA MET A 316 -4.25 -17.04 -2.04
C MET A 316 -3.17 -17.35 -3.06
N GLU A 317 -3.37 -16.90 -4.28
CA GLU A 317 -2.37 -16.96 -5.33
C GLU A 317 -2.45 -15.75 -6.24
N ALA A 318 -1.30 -15.27 -6.73
CA ALA A 318 -1.21 -14.19 -7.71
C ALA A 318 -0.29 -14.62 -8.85
N VAL A 319 -0.75 -14.44 -10.07
CA VAL A 319 -0.05 -14.83 -11.30
C VAL A 319 -0.03 -13.69 -12.31
N PRO A 320 1.06 -13.53 -13.07
CA PRO A 320 1.10 -12.55 -14.16
C PRO A 320 0.14 -12.94 -15.28
N VAL A 321 -0.45 -11.93 -15.92
CA VAL A 321 -1.31 -12.08 -17.10
C VAL A 321 -0.69 -11.30 -18.24
N GLU A 322 -0.42 -11.95 -19.36
CA GLU A 322 0.04 -11.27 -20.56
C GLU A 322 -1.04 -10.31 -21.07
N ARG A 323 -0.66 -9.06 -21.36
CA ARG A 323 -1.53 -8.12 -22.05
C ARG A 323 -1.72 -8.58 -23.48
N GLU A 324 -2.96 -8.82 -23.90
CA GLU A 324 -3.27 -8.98 -25.32
C GLU A 324 -3.04 -7.61 -26.01
N VAL A 325 -1.89 -7.44 -26.63
CA VAL A 325 -1.68 -6.35 -27.59
C VAL A 325 -2.56 -6.66 -28.80
N LYS A 326 -3.77 -6.10 -28.84
CA LYS A 326 -4.61 -6.16 -30.04
C LYS A 326 -3.85 -5.52 -31.18
N GLY A 327 -3.48 -6.38 -32.16
CA GLY A 327 -2.58 -6.19 -33.25
C GLY A 327 -2.78 -4.89 -34.03
N GLU A 328 -1.75 -4.37 -34.54
CA GLU A 328 -1.15 -4.41 -35.87
C GLU A 328 0.05 -3.44 -35.88
N GLY A 329 1.12 -3.88 -36.51
CA GLY A 329 2.19 -2.98 -36.92
C GLY A 329 3.50 -3.15 -36.13
N LYS A 330 4.44 -3.75 -36.80
CA LYS A 330 5.86 -3.80 -36.44
C LYS A 330 6.37 -2.41 -36.02
N GLY A 331 6.82 -2.31 -34.79
CA GLY A 331 7.61 -1.16 -34.33
C GLY A 331 6.78 -0.08 -33.63
N ALA A 332 6.23 -0.35 -32.44
CA ALA A 332 5.75 0.70 -31.55
C ALA A 332 6.62 0.72 -30.28
N PRO A 333 7.13 1.89 -29.87
CA PRO A 333 7.77 2.05 -28.58
C PRO A 333 6.75 1.92 -27.46
N ALA A 334 7.23 1.62 -26.25
CA ALA A 334 6.47 1.46 -25.02
C ALA A 334 5.25 2.38 -24.95
N ALA A 335 4.08 1.80 -24.64
CA ALA A 335 2.81 2.51 -24.64
C ALA A 335 2.89 3.75 -23.74
N ASP A 336 2.84 4.89 -24.43
CA ASP A 336 2.90 6.23 -23.88
C ASP A 336 1.72 6.46 -22.92
N ALA A 337 2.02 6.72 -21.65
CA ALA A 337 1.05 7.20 -20.66
C ALA A 337 0.25 8.41 -21.15
N GLY A 338 0.77 9.15 -22.15
CA GLY A 338 0.11 10.23 -22.87
C GLY A 338 -1.18 9.82 -23.58
N ASN A 339 -1.27 8.59 -24.12
CA ASN A 339 -2.49 8.13 -24.81
C ASN A 339 -3.60 7.75 -23.83
N LEU A 340 -3.27 7.19 -22.65
CA LEU A 340 -4.25 6.93 -21.58
C LEU A 340 -4.75 8.26 -20.97
N ILE A 341 -3.87 9.25 -20.81
CA ILE A 341 -4.23 10.58 -20.35
C ILE A 341 -5.08 11.30 -21.42
N LYS A 342 -4.84 11.07 -22.71
CA LYS A 342 -5.65 11.63 -23.80
C LYS A 342 -7.04 11.00 -23.85
N MET A 343 -7.16 9.67 -23.72
CA MET A 343 -8.46 9.00 -23.59
C MET A 343 -9.23 9.45 -22.34
N ALA A 344 -8.55 9.61 -21.21
CA ALA A 344 -9.16 10.16 -19.99
C ALA A 344 -9.60 11.61 -20.15
N LYS A 345 -8.83 12.44 -20.87
CA LYS A 345 -9.21 13.83 -21.20
C LYS A 345 -10.37 13.91 -22.20
N ASP A 346 -10.42 13.03 -23.19
CA ASP A 346 -11.52 12.96 -24.16
C ASP A 346 -12.81 12.48 -23.49
N MET A 347 -12.72 11.57 -22.50
CA MET A 347 -13.86 11.18 -21.65
C MET A 347 -14.26 12.30 -20.68
N GLN A 348 -13.33 13.08 -20.14
CA GLN A 348 -13.63 14.28 -19.33
C GLN A 348 -14.29 15.39 -20.15
N GLY A 349 -13.91 15.56 -21.43
CA GLY A 349 -14.58 16.48 -22.35
C GLY A 349 -16.05 16.16 -22.53
N ASN A 350 -16.40 14.88 -22.68
CA ASN A 350 -17.77 14.41 -22.79
C ASN A 350 -18.55 14.49 -21.45
N LEU A 351 -17.88 14.29 -20.29
CA LEU A 351 -18.50 14.49 -18.98
C LEU A 351 -18.75 15.98 -18.68
N ALA A 352 -17.81 16.86 -19.04
CA ALA A 352 -17.96 18.31 -18.86
C ALA A 352 -19.09 18.87 -19.74
N ALA A 353 -19.30 18.32 -20.95
CA ALA A 353 -20.42 18.67 -21.81
C ALA A 353 -21.76 18.23 -21.20
N ASN A 354 -21.82 17.03 -20.60
CA ASN A 354 -23.03 16.55 -19.92
C ASN A 354 -23.30 17.28 -18.60
N PHE A 355 -22.24 17.72 -17.87
CA PHE A 355 -22.38 18.54 -16.66
C PHE A 355 -22.82 19.98 -16.99
N ARG A 356 -22.40 20.54 -18.15
CA ARG A 356 -22.84 21.84 -18.64
C ARG A 356 -24.32 21.81 -19.01
N ALA A 357 -24.77 20.77 -19.70
CA ALA A 357 -26.19 20.57 -20.03
C ALA A 357 -27.06 20.42 -18.76
N GLY A 358 -26.55 19.73 -17.72
CA GLY A 358 -27.21 19.64 -16.42
C GLY A 358 -27.26 20.97 -15.65
N LYS A 359 -26.19 21.79 -15.75
CA LYS A 359 -26.16 23.14 -15.12
C LYS A 359 -27.07 24.14 -15.83
N GLU A 360 -27.18 24.07 -17.15
CA GLU A 360 -28.08 24.92 -17.92
C GLU A 360 -29.56 24.59 -17.64
N ALA A 361 -29.87 23.30 -17.42
CA ALA A 361 -31.20 22.88 -16.96
C ALA A 361 -31.52 23.35 -15.52
N LEU A 362 -30.54 23.44 -14.61
CA LEU A 362 -30.74 24.02 -13.26
C LEU A 362 -30.74 25.56 -13.25
N ALA A 363 -29.96 26.20 -14.11
CA ALA A 363 -29.89 27.67 -14.19
C ALA A 363 -31.16 28.30 -14.80
N SER A 364 -31.95 27.52 -15.53
CA SER A 364 -33.29 27.97 -16.00
C SER A 364 -34.34 28.05 -14.89
N ILE A 365 -34.05 27.51 -13.70
CA ILE A 365 -34.97 27.50 -12.55
C ILE A 365 -34.66 28.63 -11.56
N ILE A 366 -33.46 29.22 -11.61
CA ILE A 366 -33.08 30.32 -10.69
C ILE A 366 -32.56 31.50 -11.52
N LYS A 367 -33.48 32.30 -12.07
CA LYS A 367 -33.20 33.67 -12.52
C LYS A 367 -33.44 34.64 -11.37
N VAL A 368 -32.38 35.11 -10.74
CA VAL A 368 -32.38 36.41 -10.04
C VAL A 368 -31.09 37.13 -10.37
N LYS A 369 -31.23 38.39 -10.77
CA LYS A 369 -30.28 39.40 -11.25
C LYS A 369 -29.10 39.62 -10.31
N GLU A 370 -27.96 39.98 -10.87
CA GLU A 370 -27.36 41.30 -10.65
C GLU A 370 -26.09 41.49 -11.55
N ASP A 371 -26.00 42.75 -12.08
CA ASP A 371 -25.03 43.26 -13.03
C ASP A 371 -23.67 43.52 -12.39
N GLY A 372 -22.57 43.40 -13.17
CA GLY A 372 -21.25 43.89 -12.77
C GLY A 372 -20.14 43.50 -13.75
N GLU A 373 -19.88 44.35 -14.71
CA GLU A 373 -18.73 44.33 -15.64
C GLU A 373 -17.38 44.32 -14.91
N PHE A 374 -16.40 43.54 -15.40
CA PHE A 374 -15.00 44.02 -15.46
C PHE A 374 -14.21 43.36 -16.60
N GLU A 375 -13.39 44.18 -17.26
CA GLU A 375 -12.70 44.00 -18.53
C GLU A 375 -11.56 42.97 -18.50
N ALA A 376 -11.30 42.44 -19.69
CA ALA A 376 -10.17 41.60 -20.05
C ALA A 376 -8.86 42.42 -20.18
N ALA A 377 -7.75 41.83 -19.76
CA ALA A 377 -6.41 42.24 -20.20
C ALA A 377 -5.61 40.99 -20.60
N ASP A 378 -5.45 40.92 -21.90
CA ASP A 378 -4.53 40.09 -22.69
C ASP A 378 -3.07 40.45 -22.40
N LYS A 379 -2.18 39.48 -22.21
CA LYS A 379 -0.77 39.51 -22.63
C LYS A 379 -0.09 38.15 -22.41
N SER A 380 0.10 37.41 -23.49
CA SER A 380 1.23 36.48 -23.62
C SER A 380 2.54 37.26 -23.75
N PRO A 381 3.67 36.72 -23.29
CA PRO A 381 4.69 36.38 -24.28
C PRO A 381 5.59 35.16 -24.01
N ALA A 382 6.01 34.63 -25.13
CA ALA A 382 7.38 34.18 -25.47
C ALA A 382 7.93 32.85 -24.93
N LYS A 383 8.13 31.99 -25.91
CA LYS A 383 9.02 30.83 -25.97
C LYS A 383 10.43 31.15 -25.49
N ASN A 384 11.00 30.28 -24.66
CA ASN A 384 12.44 30.02 -24.69
C ASN A 384 12.71 28.53 -24.58
N SER A 385 13.27 28.00 -25.64
CA SER A 385 13.83 26.68 -25.77
C SER A 385 15.18 26.60 -25.05
N ILE A 386 15.33 25.72 -24.11
CA ILE A 386 16.67 25.27 -23.67
C ILE A 386 16.68 23.74 -23.80
N LYS A 387 17.48 23.28 -24.77
CA LYS A 387 17.99 21.92 -24.87
C LYS A 387 19.02 21.72 -23.77
N SER A 388 18.85 20.71 -22.95
CA SER A 388 19.96 20.02 -22.31
C SER A 388 19.63 18.51 -22.28
N GLU A 389 20.35 17.80 -23.13
CA GLU A 389 20.49 16.35 -23.05
C GLU A 389 21.37 16.06 -21.85
N ASP A 390 20.77 15.47 -20.79
CA ASP A 390 21.50 14.70 -19.81
C ASP A 390 20.85 13.31 -19.73
N LYS A 391 21.58 12.36 -20.33
CA LYS A 391 21.33 10.93 -20.17
C LYS A 391 21.57 10.55 -18.72
N VAL A 392 20.50 10.31 -17.98
CA VAL A 392 20.55 9.59 -16.72
C VAL A 392 20.83 8.13 -17.06
N PRO A 393 21.88 7.49 -16.48
CA PRO A 393 22.09 6.06 -16.63
C PRO A 393 20.91 5.30 -16.01
N ALA A 394 20.32 4.39 -16.77
CA ALA A 394 19.36 3.42 -16.25
C ALA A 394 20.06 2.64 -15.12
N GLU A 395 19.53 2.75 -13.89
CA GLU A 395 19.88 1.82 -12.82
C GLU A 395 19.48 0.40 -13.27
N GLU A 396 20.47 -0.44 -13.49
CA GLU A 396 20.29 -1.86 -13.71
C GLU A 396 19.51 -2.43 -12.52
N GLY A 397 18.27 -2.78 -12.79
CA GLY A 397 17.39 -3.47 -11.85
C GLY A 397 18.07 -4.74 -11.36
N LYS A 398 18.06 -4.94 -10.06
CA LYS A 398 18.44 -6.21 -9.44
C LYS A 398 17.59 -7.32 -10.05
N THR A 399 18.26 -8.03 -10.87
CA THR A 399 18.15 -9.40 -11.34
C THR A 399 16.80 -10.11 -11.18
N GLU A 400 16.23 -10.42 -12.33
CA GLU A 400 15.21 -11.46 -12.56
C GLU A 400 15.43 -12.75 -11.75
N SER A 401 16.67 -13.04 -11.31
CA SER A 401 17.02 -14.22 -10.52
C SER A 401 16.50 -14.22 -9.07
N GLU A 402 16.23 -13.08 -8.44
CA GLU A 402 15.63 -13.06 -7.10
C GLU A 402 14.10 -13.16 -7.14
N VAL A 403 13.48 -12.78 -8.25
CA VAL A 403 12.04 -12.97 -8.50
C VAL A 403 11.75 -14.39 -8.95
N GLU A 404 12.65 -15.04 -9.70
CA GLU A 404 12.53 -16.44 -10.12
C GLU A 404 12.76 -17.44 -8.98
N SER A 405 13.55 -17.10 -7.95
CA SER A 405 13.79 -18.02 -6.82
C SER A 405 12.62 -18.14 -5.85
N ALA A 406 11.65 -17.20 -5.87
CA ALA A 406 10.36 -17.35 -5.21
C ALA A 406 9.38 -18.09 -6.14
N GLY A 407 9.62 -19.37 -6.41
CA GLY A 407 8.78 -20.21 -7.27
C GLY A 407 7.28 -19.97 -7.03
N LYS A 408 6.46 -20.10 -8.07
CA LYS A 408 4.99 -19.98 -7.97
C LYS A 408 4.50 -20.77 -6.75
N ALA A 409 3.75 -20.16 -5.87
CA ALA A 409 3.27 -20.78 -4.63
C ALA A 409 1.88 -20.27 -4.26
N THR A 410 1.06 -21.17 -3.77
CA THR A 410 -0.24 -20.87 -3.18
C THR A 410 -0.09 -20.73 -1.67
N TYR A 411 -0.56 -19.63 -1.08
CA TYR A 411 -0.48 -19.30 0.34
C TYR A 411 -1.80 -19.63 1.02
N PHE A 412 -1.73 -20.13 2.26
CA PHE A 412 -2.92 -20.57 3.00
C PHE A 412 -3.03 -19.88 4.35
N PHE A 413 -4.25 -19.42 4.64
CA PHE A 413 -4.60 -18.71 5.89
C PHE A 413 -5.74 -19.43 6.58
N LYS A 414 -5.59 -19.77 7.87
CA LYS A 414 -6.63 -20.45 8.66
C LYS A 414 -7.85 -19.54 8.84
N ILE A 415 -9.05 -20.10 8.74
CA ILE A 415 -10.32 -19.41 8.97
C ILE A 415 -10.56 -19.30 10.47
N LEU A 416 -10.67 -20.43 11.16
CA LEU A 416 -10.91 -20.52 12.60
C LEU A 416 -9.71 -21.13 13.34
N ASN A 417 -9.60 -20.88 14.64
CA ASN A 417 -8.66 -21.56 15.51
C ASN A 417 -9.22 -22.93 15.92
N ARG A 418 -8.37 -23.85 16.42
CA ARG A 418 -8.80 -25.20 16.83
C ARG A 418 -9.92 -25.20 17.87
N ALA A 419 -9.85 -24.30 18.86
CA ALA A 419 -10.88 -24.15 19.88
C ALA A 419 -12.26 -23.81 19.27
N ASP A 420 -12.26 -23.00 18.21
CA ASP A 420 -13.49 -22.55 17.55
C ASP A 420 -14.17 -23.65 16.78
N TYR A 421 -13.41 -24.63 16.23
CA TYR A 421 -13.99 -25.80 15.54
C TYR A 421 -14.73 -26.77 16.49
N SER A 422 -14.48 -26.69 17.79
CA SER A 422 -15.19 -27.50 18.79
C SER A 422 -16.60 -26.98 19.09
N ASN A 423 -16.91 -25.77 18.62
CA ASN A 423 -18.23 -25.15 18.83
C ASN A 423 -19.10 -25.28 17.57
N PRO A 424 -20.22 -26.05 17.63
CA PRO A 424 -21.14 -26.24 16.50
C PRO A 424 -21.71 -24.90 15.94
N GLN A 425 -21.87 -23.88 16.78
CA GLN A 425 -22.38 -22.56 16.36
C GLN A 425 -21.39 -21.83 15.45
N ASN A 426 -20.08 -21.97 15.71
CA ASN A 426 -19.05 -21.38 14.86
C ASN A 426 -19.03 -22.02 13.47
N LEU A 427 -19.27 -23.34 13.41
CA LEU A 427 -19.35 -24.06 12.12
C LEU A 427 -20.61 -23.68 11.33
N ALA A 428 -21.73 -23.45 12.00
CA ALA A 428 -22.97 -22.99 11.37
C ALA A 428 -22.84 -21.57 10.80
N ASN A 429 -21.96 -20.74 11.38
CA ASN A 429 -21.73 -19.35 11.00
C ASN A 429 -20.40 -19.13 10.28
N ILE A 430 -19.82 -20.15 9.66
CA ILE A 430 -18.48 -20.06 9.04
C ILE A 430 -18.44 -19.10 7.83
N GLU A 431 -19.54 -18.90 7.12
CA GLU A 431 -19.58 -18.02 5.94
C GLU A 431 -19.26 -16.54 6.27
N PRO A 432 -19.82 -15.92 7.31
CA PRO A 432 -19.42 -14.57 7.73
C PRO A 432 -17.94 -14.47 8.12
N GLU A 433 -17.38 -15.51 8.75
CA GLU A 433 -15.96 -15.56 9.12
C GLU A 433 -15.06 -15.61 7.88
N ILE A 434 -15.47 -16.35 6.84
CA ILE A 434 -14.78 -16.39 5.55
C ILE A 434 -14.82 -15.01 4.89
N ASP A 435 -15.99 -14.36 4.82
CA ASP A 435 -16.14 -13.03 4.24
C ASP A 435 -15.26 -12.01 4.98
N SER A 436 -15.23 -12.09 6.32
CA SER A 436 -14.38 -11.24 7.15
C SER A 436 -12.89 -11.49 6.85
N LEU A 437 -12.45 -12.75 6.77
CA LEU A 437 -11.07 -13.10 6.50
C LEU A 437 -10.64 -12.66 5.08
N ILE A 438 -11.49 -12.84 4.07
CA ILE A 438 -11.21 -12.36 2.71
C ILE A 438 -10.99 -10.84 2.69
N LYS A 439 -11.83 -10.07 3.39
CA LYS A 439 -11.66 -8.62 3.54
C LYS A 439 -10.35 -8.25 4.23
N LYS A 440 -9.98 -8.98 5.30
CA LYS A 440 -8.72 -8.76 6.03
C LYS A 440 -7.49 -9.09 5.19
N ILE A 441 -7.51 -10.20 4.43
CA ILE A 441 -6.43 -10.54 3.51
C ILE A 441 -6.31 -9.48 2.42
N ASN A 442 -7.43 -9.04 1.82
CA ASN A 442 -7.47 -7.95 0.86
C ASN A 442 -6.77 -6.71 1.41
N LYS A 443 -7.21 -6.22 2.57
CA LYS A 443 -6.65 -5.04 3.22
C LYS A 443 -5.16 -5.19 3.51
N ALA A 444 -4.75 -6.35 4.05
CA ALA A 444 -3.35 -6.62 4.35
C ALA A 444 -2.48 -6.64 3.09
N MET A 445 -2.92 -7.32 2.02
CA MET A 445 -2.17 -7.40 0.76
C MET A 445 -2.00 -6.03 0.09
N ILE A 446 -3.04 -5.20 0.11
CA ILE A 446 -2.98 -3.81 -0.37
C ILE A 446 -2.01 -2.99 0.51
N SER A 447 -2.09 -3.12 1.83
CA SER A 447 -1.23 -2.38 2.77
C SER A 447 0.26 -2.68 2.61
N ILE A 448 0.62 -3.89 2.19
CA ILE A 448 2.00 -4.31 1.94
C ILE A 448 2.38 -4.28 0.45
N ASN A 449 1.56 -3.63 -0.36
CA ASN A 449 1.74 -3.53 -1.81
C ASN A 449 2.01 -4.89 -2.48
N PHE A 450 1.23 -5.90 -2.10
CA PHE A 450 1.29 -7.29 -2.57
C PHE A 450 2.63 -8.01 -2.33
N ARG A 451 3.50 -7.49 -1.46
CA ARG A 451 4.72 -8.19 -1.05
C ARG A 451 4.40 -9.39 -0.19
N ARG A 452 4.91 -10.54 -0.54
CA ARG A 452 4.61 -11.82 0.12
C ARG A 452 5.64 -12.22 1.16
N GLU A 453 6.88 -11.76 1.00
CA GLU A 453 7.99 -12.08 1.88
C GLU A 453 7.68 -11.80 3.36
N PRO A 454 7.13 -10.64 3.75
CA PRO A 454 6.83 -10.37 5.15
C PRO A 454 5.78 -11.29 5.75
N ILE A 455 5.01 -12.05 4.94
CA ILE A 455 4.02 -13.01 5.41
C ILE A 455 4.67 -14.32 5.86
N TYR A 456 5.64 -14.83 5.08
CA TYR A 456 6.17 -16.18 5.28
C TYR A 456 7.59 -16.26 5.86
N ILE A 457 8.34 -15.16 5.89
CA ILE A 457 9.68 -15.16 6.53
C ILE A 457 9.53 -15.59 7.98
N GLU A 458 10.34 -16.56 8.39
CA GLU A 458 10.40 -17.04 9.76
C GLU A 458 10.90 -15.96 10.72
N ASP A 459 10.42 -15.99 11.97
CA ASP A 459 10.74 -14.96 12.96
C ASP A 459 12.25 -14.87 13.23
N ASP A 460 12.98 -15.98 13.21
CA ASP A 460 14.44 -16.03 13.38
C ASP A 460 15.16 -15.29 12.23
N ASN A 461 14.65 -15.40 11.02
CA ASN A 461 15.22 -14.76 9.83
C ASN A 461 14.89 -13.26 9.74
N LEU A 462 13.96 -12.74 10.55
CA LEU A 462 13.65 -11.30 10.61
C LEU A 462 14.79 -10.46 11.21
N TYR A 463 15.74 -11.10 11.90
CA TYR A 463 16.91 -10.44 12.46
C TYR A 463 18.07 -10.30 11.46
N ASP A 464 17.99 -10.95 10.31
CA ASP A 464 18.94 -10.76 9.23
C ASP A 464 18.87 -9.30 8.71
N PRO A 465 20.02 -8.60 8.53
CA PRO A 465 20.08 -7.22 8.05
C PRO A 465 19.24 -6.94 6.79
N LYS A 466 19.16 -7.90 5.84
CA LYS A 466 18.34 -7.77 4.63
C LYS A 466 16.82 -7.73 4.91
N ASN A 467 16.38 -8.26 6.04
CA ASN A 467 14.96 -8.39 6.41
C ASN A 467 14.49 -7.37 7.44
N VAL A 468 15.35 -6.44 7.88
CA VAL A 468 15.01 -5.41 8.88
C VAL A 468 13.75 -4.62 8.49
N LYS A 469 13.58 -4.30 7.20
CA LYS A 469 12.38 -3.63 6.69
C LYS A 469 11.10 -4.44 6.96
N TYR A 470 11.14 -5.75 6.82
CA TYR A 470 9.99 -6.63 7.08
C TYR A 470 9.66 -6.73 8.56
N LYS A 471 10.69 -6.85 9.42
CA LYS A 471 10.52 -6.80 10.88
C LYS A 471 9.83 -5.51 11.32
N PHE A 472 10.28 -4.38 10.78
CA PHE A 472 9.69 -3.08 11.06
C PHE A 472 8.24 -3.01 10.56
N ALA A 473 7.96 -3.39 9.30
CA ALA A 473 6.62 -3.41 8.73
C ALA A 473 5.66 -4.28 9.57
N ILE A 474 6.07 -5.49 9.97
CA ILE A 474 5.28 -6.39 10.82
C ILE A 474 4.95 -5.72 12.16
N SER A 475 5.91 -4.99 12.75
CA SER A 475 5.68 -4.31 14.03
C SER A 475 4.70 -3.13 13.93
N LYS A 476 4.61 -2.47 12.77
CA LYS A 476 3.88 -1.21 12.56
C LYS A 476 2.57 -1.37 11.79
N ILE A 477 2.41 -2.41 10.96
CA ILE A 477 1.20 -2.66 10.17
C ILE A 477 0.36 -3.74 10.87
N PRO A 478 -0.76 -3.38 11.53
CA PRO A 478 -1.60 -4.34 12.26
C PRO A 478 -2.16 -5.44 11.35
N GLU A 479 -2.57 -5.07 10.14
CA GLU A 479 -3.13 -5.98 9.13
C GLU A 479 -2.12 -7.07 8.72
N LEU A 480 -0.85 -6.69 8.57
CA LEU A 480 0.22 -7.65 8.26
C LEU A 480 0.47 -8.61 9.42
N ARG A 481 0.43 -8.10 10.66
CA ARG A 481 0.59 -8.94 11.86
C ARG A 481 -0.53 -9.98 11.95
N GLU A 482 -1.78 -9.54 11.78
CA GLU A 482 -2.94 -10.44 11.77
C GLU A 482 -2.83 -11.48 10.64
N LEU A 483 -2.40 -11.07 9.44
CA LEU A 483 -2.21 -11.98 8.32
C LEU A 483 -1.16 -13.05 8.62
N ARG A 484 -0.03 -12.68 9.27
CA ARG A 484 0.97 -13.65 9.72
C ARG A 484 0.44 -14.65 10.74
N GLU A 485 -0.38 -14.20 11.69
CA GLU A 485 -1.01 -15.07 12.70
C GLU A 485 -1.96 -16.10 12.06
N LYS A 486 -2.61 -15.71 10.97
CA LYS A 486 -3.50 -16.60 10.20
C LYS A 486 -2.74 -17.49 9.21
N PHE A 487 -1.52 -17.15 8.83
CA PHE A 487 -0.75 -17.93 7.86
C PHE A 487 -0.37 -19.32 8.38
N ILE A 488 -0.71 -20.36 7.62
CA ILE A 488 -0.44 -21.77 7.98
C ILE A 488 0.63 -22.41 7.10
N GLY A 489 0.95 -21.84 5.96
CA GLY A 489 1.97 -22.35 5.07
C GLY A 489 1.73 -22.02 3.60
N ARG A 490 2.60 -22.52 2.75
CA ARG A 490 2.51 -22.36 1.29
C ARG A 490 2.76 -23.71 0.59
N ALA A 491 2.03 -23.95 -0.50
CA ALA A 491 2.26 -25.07 -1.41
C ALA A 491 3.00 -24.56 -2.66
N ILE A 492 4.18 -25.12 -2.95
CA ILE A 492 5.04 -24.72 -4.07
C ILE A 492 4.64 -25.52 -5.31
N HIS A 493 4.60 -24.87 -6.49
CA HIS A 493 4.25 -25.48 -7.78
C HIS A 493 5.47 -26.22 -8.40
N ALA A 494 6.01 -27.23 -7.70
CA ALA A 494 7.04 -28.08 -8.27
C ALA A 494 6.46 -29.06 -9.31
N SER A 495 5.35 -29.72 -8.97
CA SER A 495 4.48 -30.50 -9.84
C SER A 495 3.06 -30.45 -9.32
N LEU A 496 2.06 -30.72 -10.18
CA LEU A 496 0.65 -30.68 -9.79
C LEU A 496 0.33 -31.66 -8.64
N ASP A 497 0.93 -32.85 -8.64
CA ASP A 497 0.67 -33.87 -7.61
C ASP A 497 1.37 -33.52 -6.29
N SER A 498 2.61 -33.05 -6.34
CA SER A 498 3.33 -32.56 -5.16
C SER A 498 2.61 -31.36 -4.53
N TRP A 499 2.13 -30.41 -5.36
CA TRP A 499 1.37 -29.25 -4.92
C TRP A 499 0.05 -29.67 -4.26
N LYS A 500 -0.72 -30.60 -4.87
CA LYS A 500 -1.95 -31.15 -4.25
C LYS A 500 -1.67 -31.84 -2.92
N ALA A 501 -0.62 -32.65 -2.84
CA ALA A 501 -0.23 -33.31 -1.61
C ALA A 501 0.13 -32.30 -0.51
N GLY A 502 0.86 -31.25 -0.85
CA GLY A 502 1.17 -30.14 0.07
C GLY A 502 -0.08 -29.43 0.59
N ILE A 503 -1.10 -29.22 -0.24
CA ILE A 503 -2.38 -28.64 0.18
C ILE A 503 -3.10 -29.55 1.17
N GLU A 504 -3.23 -30.84 0.87
CA GLU A 504 -3.89 -31.78 1.76
C GLU A 504 -3.20 -31.85 3.13
N GLU A 505 -1.87 -31.77 3.14
CA GLU A 505 -1.09 -31.72 4.37
C GLU A 505 -1.34 -30.42 5.14
N LEU A 506 -1.33 -29.26 4.50
CA LEU A 506 -1.63 -27.98 5.11
C LEU A 506 -3.05 -27.94 5.69
N LEU A 507 -4.04 -28.42 4.95
CA LEU A 507 -5.41 -28.48 5.41
C LEU A 507 -5.60 -29.47 6.58
N LYS A 508 -4.83 -30.53 6.63
CA LYS A 508 -4.83 -31.49 7.75
C LYS A 508 -4.34 -30.86 9.05
N PHE A 509 -3.39 -29.92 8.97
CA PHE A 509 -2.74 -29.31 10.12
C PHE A 509 -3.24 -27.90 10.46
N ASN A 510 -4.17 -27.32 9.70
CA ASN A 510 -4.63 -25.94 9.95
C ASN A 510 -5.36 -25.78 11.29
N VAL A 511 -5.85 -26.88 11.89
CA VAL A 511 -6.53 -26.90 13.21
C VAL A 511 -5.59 -27.32 14.35
N THR A 512 -4.30 -27.61 14.06
CA THR A 512 -3.34 -28.06 15.08
C THR A 512 -2.88 -26.92 15.98
N THR A 513 -2.36 -27.28 17.17
CA THR A 513 -1.80 -26.31 18.12
C THR A 513 -0.50 -25.69 17.60
N THR A 514 -0.10 -24.54 18.14
CA THR A 514 1.15 -23.87 17.81
C THR A 514 2.38 -24.77 18.06
N GLU A 515 2.36 -25.59 19.11
CA GLU A 515 3.43 -26.52 19.45
C GLU A 515 3.57 -27.65 18.42
N GLU A 516 2.44 -28.22 17.97
CA GLU A 516 2.45 -29.24 16.91
C GLU A 516 2.97 -28.68 15.60
N LYS A 517 2.63 -27.40 15.27
CA LYS A 517 3.16 -26.70 14.10
C LYS A 517 4.67 -26.47 14.19
N ALA A 518 5.18 -26.10 15.36
CA ALA A 518 6.61 -25.90 15.59
C ALA A 518 7.40 -27.22 15.43
N ARG A 519 6.87 -28.32 15.95
CA ARG A 519 7.47 -29.67 15.78
C ARG A 519 7.51 -30.08 14.30
N PHE A 520 6.44 -29.81 13.57
CA PHE A 520 6.33 -30.17 12.15
C PHE A 520 7.30 -29.35 11.28
N ARG A 521 7.47 -28.04 11.57
CA ARG A 521 8.45 -27.18 10.88
C ARG A 521 9.88 -27.69 11.10
N LYS A 522 10.24 -28.07 12.32
CA LYS A 522 11.57 -28.64 12.66
C LYS A 522 11.86 -29.95 11.93
N SER A 523 10.85 -30.81 11.71
CA SER A 523 11.06 -32.06 10.99
C SER A 523 11.32 -31.91 9.49
N LYS A 524 10.84 -30.80 8.88
CA LYS A 524 11.08 -30.50 7.44
C LYS A 524 12.41 -29.81 7.16
N THR A 525 13.03 -29.18 8.15
CA THR A 525 14.34 -28.54 8.01
C THR A 525 15.50 -29.51 8.23
N SER A 526 15.23 -30.73 8.68
CA SER A 526 16.22 -31.79 8.93
C SER A 526 16.28 -32.87 7.82
N THR A 527 15.57 -32.68 6.72
CA THR A 527 15.67 -33.47 5.48
C THR A 527 16.07 -32.57 4.33
#